data_823b843cbd327fb3eaa6c265235b5ec8
#
_entry.id   823b843cbd327fb3eaa6c265235b5ec8
#
_cell.length_a   1.000
_cell.length_b   1.000
_cell.length_c   1.000
_cell.angle_alpha   90.00
_cell.angle_beta   90.00
_cell.angle_gamma   90.00
#
_symmetry.space_group_name_H-M   'P 1'
#
loop_
_entity.id
_entity.type
_entity.pdbx_description
1 polymer ?
#
loop_
_entity_poly.entity_id
_entity_poly.type
_entity_poly.pdbx_seq_one_letter_code
_entity_poly.pdbx_strand_id
1 'polypeptide(L)'
;MERLEGLDKYFKEKDRKKLDLIAKESNSMGIPEMTKEEIKQSCVENGGYELPELNDKLYLHFKGFRTIENLEEYTACKALWLDSNGLCKIENLEALVEIRCLYMSKNLLSKIEGLHTLVDLVQLDLSNNRITHIEGLSCCPNLDSLNISRNALTTPESIEHLKECKVLRTLDLQNNKLEASDNFIEVFKQFPK
;
A
#
# COMPACT_ATOMS: atom_id res chain seq x y z
N MET A 1 -1.28 -16.36 -29.84
CA MET A 1 -0.69 -15.18 -29.17
C MET A 1 -1.59 -13.95 -29.30
N GLU A 2 -2.05 -13.57 -30.50
CA GLU A 2 -2.92 -12.38 -30.72
C GLU A 2 -4.21 -12.31 -29.85
N ARG A 3 -4.79 -13.46 -29.49
CA ARG A 3 -6.03 -13.51 -28.68
C ARG A 3 -5.82 -13.15 -27.20
N LEU A 4 -4.62 -13.37 -26.67
CA LEU A 4 -4.27 -13.02 -25.28
C LEU A 4 -3.89 -11.54 -25.15
N GLU A 5 -3.22 -10.98 -26.16
CA GLU A 5 -2.91 -9.55 -26.23
C GLU A 5 -4.17 -8.68 -26.34
N GLY A 6 -5.19 -9.17 -27.07
CA GLY A 6 -6.49 -8.51 -27.17
C GLY A 6 -7.27 -8.44 -25.85
N LEU A 7 -7.22 -9.52 -25.05
CA LEU A 7 -7.86 -9.59 -23.74
C LEU A 7 -7.16 -8.66 -22.72
N ASP A 8 -5.83 -8.66 -22.71
CA ASP A 8 -5.03 -7.80 -21.82
C ASP A 8 -5.25 -6.30 -22.12
N LYS A 9 -5.34 -5.95 -23.40
CA LYS A 9 -5.69 -4.61 -23.86
C LYS A 9 -7.12 -4.22 -23.48
N TYR A 10 -8.08 -5.15 -23.58
CA TYR A 10 -9.49 -4.93 -23.22
C TYR A 10 -9.64 -4.68 -21.70
N PHE A 11 -8.95 -5.46 -20.85
CA PHE A 11 -9.00 -5.28 -19.41
C PHE A 11 -8.34 -3.95 -18.98
N LYS A 12 -7.17 -3.62 -19.56
CA LYS A 12 -6.51 -2.33 -19.32
C LYS A 12 -7.37 -1.13 -19.72
N GLU A 13 -8.09 -1.24 -20.83
CA GLU A 13 -8.97 -0.18 -21.31
C GLU A 13 -10.25 -0.06 -20.48
N LYS A 14 -10.78 -1.18 -19.98
CA LYS A 14 -11.93 -1.22 -19.07
C LYS A 14 -11.59 -0.65 -17.70
N ASP A 15 -10.43 -0.98 -17.15
CA ASP A 15 -9.95 -0.42 -15.88
C ASP A 15 -9.65 1.08 -16.03
N ARG A 16 -9.07 1.50 -17.15
CA ARG A 16 -8.86 2.91 -17.47
C ARG A 16 -10.17 3.69 -17.59
N LYS A 17 -11.18 3.16 -18.28
CA LYS A 17 -12.52 3.79 -18.38
C LYS A 17 -13.21 3.88 -17.02
N LYS A 18 -13.03 2.87 -16.17
CA LYS A 18 -13.57 2.88 -14.79
C LYS A 18 -12.88 3.93 -13.92
N LEU A 19 -11.55 4.07 -14.05
CA LEU A 19 -10.78 5.13 -13.38
C LEU A 19 -11.15 6.53 -13.92
N ASP A 20 -11.35 6.67 -15.25
CA ASP A 20 -11.80 7.91 -15.88
C ASP A 20 -13.27 8.26 -15.49
N LEU A 21 -14.13 7.26 -15.26
CA LEU A 21 -15.49 7.48 -14.76
C LEU A 21 -15.47 7.95 -13.29
N ILE A 22 -14.70 7.28 -12.44
CA ILE A 22 -14.50 7.67 -11.04
C ILE A 22 -13.88 9.08 -10.97
N ALA A 23 -12.92 9.41 -11.84
CA ALA A 23 -12.35 10.75 -11.93
C ALA A 23 -13.35 11.80 -12.41
N LYS A 24 -14.28 11.46 -13.31
CA LYS A 24 -15.34 12.36 -13.79
C LYS A 24 -16.44 12.54 -12.74
N GLU A 25 -16.83 11.50 -12.05
CA GLU A 25 -17.82 11.57 -10.97
C GLU A 25 -17.24 12.34 -9.76
N SER A 26 -15.95 12.16 -9.42
CA SER A 26 -15.28 12.95 -8.39
C SER A 26 -15.13 14.43 -8.75
N ASN A 27 -15.04 14.79 -10.05
CA ASN A 27 -15.03 16.19 -10.49
C ASN A 27 -16.40 16.88 -10.41
N SER A 28 -17.49 16.11 -10.35
CA SER A 28 -18.85 16.67 -10.22
C SER A 28 -19.35 16.74 -8.76
N MET A 29 -18.77 15.92 -7.85
CA MET A 29 -19.15 15.86 -6.43
C MET A 29 -18.05 16.35 -5.46
N GLY A 30 -16.92 16.88 -5.98
CA GLY A 30 -15.70 17.13 -5.20
C GLY A 30 -14.86 15.85 -5.01
N ILE A 31 -13.55 16.04 -4.79
CA ILE A 31 -12.65 14.93 -4.43
C ILE A 31 -12.95 14.58 -2.96
N PRO A 32 -13.23 13.32 -2.62
CA PRO A 32 -13.44 12.95 -1.22
C PRO A 32 -12.21 13.29 -0.38
N GLU A 33 -12.41 14.07 0.67
CA GLU A 33 -11.38 14.44 1.64
C GLU A 33 -11.45 13.51 2.84
N MET A 34 -10.32 13.15 3.42
CA MET A 34 -10.24 12.35 4.64
C MET A 34 -10.45 13.28 5.85
N THR A 35 -11.72 13.70 6.07
CA THR A 35 -12.07 14.58 7.19
C THR A 35 -12.12 13.80 8.51
N LYS A 36 -12.01 14.50 9.64
CA LYS A 36 -12.16 13.90 10.98
C LYS A 36 -13.53 13.23 11.16
N GLU A 37 -14.57 13.84 10.61
CA GLU A 37 -15.95 13.34 10.64
C GLU A 37 -16.08 12.04 9.86
N GLU A 38 -15.48 11.94 8.66
CA GLU A 38 -15.51 10.75 7.82
C GLU A 38 -14.77 9.58 8.49
N ILE A 39 -13.62 9.84 9.13
CA ILE A 39 -12.86 8.82 9.86
C ILE A 39 -13.65 8.35 11.08
N LYS A 40 -14.19 9.28 11.88
CA LYS A 40 -15.02 8.97 13.06
C LYS A 40 -16.24 8.15 12.68
N GLN A 41 -16.96 8.53 11.63
CA GLN A 41 -18.10 7.79 11.12
C GLN A 41 -17.70 6.38 10.73
N SER A 42 -16.58 6.22 9.99
CA SER A 42 -16.06 4.90 9.62
C SER A 42 -15.72 4.04 10.84
N CYS A 43 -15.16 4.62 11.91
CA CYS A 43 -14.91 3.88 13.16
C CYS A 43 -16.22 3.32 13.73
N VAL A 44 -17.23 4.17 13.91
CA VAL A 44 -18.53 3.78 14.50
C VAL A 44 -19.25 2.73 13.64
N GLU A 45 -19.28 2.91 12.32
CA GLU A 45 -19.89 1.96 11.37
C GLU A 45 -19.25 0.57 11.42
N ASN A 46 -17.97 0.49 11.76
CA ASN A 46 -17.21 -0.76 11.89
C ASN A 46 -17.10 -1.28 13.33
N GLY A 47 -17.93 -0.78 14.25
CA GLY A 47 -17.99 -1.25 15.64
C GLY A 47 -16.87 -0.73 16.53
N GLY A 48 -16.18 0.33 16.12
CA GLY A 48 -15.18 1.06 16.91
C GLY A 48 -15.80 2.18 17.76
N TYR A 49 -14.97 3.11 18.18
CA TYR A 49 -15.30 4.16 19.13
C TYR A 49 -15.30 5.54 18.47
N GLU A 50 -16.08 6.46 19.02
CA GLU A 50 -16.06 7.88 18.62
C GLU A 50 -14.75 8.60 19.03
N LEU A 51 -14.11 8.14 20.12
CA LEU A 51 -12.84 8.66 20.59
C LEU A 51 -11.69 8.04 19.78
N PRO A 52 -10.88 8.85 19.08
CA PRO A 52 -9.83 8.39 18.19
C PRO A 52 -8.84 7.42 18.85
N GLU A 53 -8.36 7.75 20.05
CA GLU A 53 -7.35 7.01 20.81
C GLU A 53 -7.79 5.61 21.27
N LEU A 54 -9.08 5.28 21.17
CA LEU A 54 -9.60 3.96 21.54
C LEU A 54 -9.68 2.99 20.35
N ASN A 55 -9.40 3.45 19.13
CA ASN A 55 -9.51 2.63 17.94
C ASN A 55 -8.18 1.97 17.61
N ASP A 56 -8.11 0.65 17.77
CA ASP A 56 -6.96 -0.16 17.36
C ASP A 56 -7.01 -0.60 15.89
N LYS A 57 -8.12 -0.32 15.19
CA LYS A 57 -8.35 -0.63 13.78
C LYS A 57 -9.07 0.49 13.07
N LEU A 58 -8.58 0.86 11.88
CA LEU A 58 -9.20 1.88 11.02
C LEU A 58 -9.50 1.30 9.63
N TYR A 59 -10.78 1.33 9.24
CA TYR A 59 -11.26 0.82 7.96
C TYR A 59 -11.59 1.98 7.02
N LEU A 60 -10.60 2.47 6.28
CA LEU A 60 -10.69 3.63 5.38
C LEU A 60 -10.55 3.24 3.90
N HIS A 61 -10.86 1.99 3.57
CA HIS A 61 -10.82 1.48 2.20
C HIS A 61 -12.06 1.89 1.39
N PHE A 62 -11.90 1.94 0.06
CA PHE A 62 -12.98 2.29 -0.90
C PHE A 62 -13.64 3.65 -0.70
N LYS A 63 -12.94 4.63 -0.11
CA LYS A 63 -13.45 5.97 0.16
C LYS A 63 -13.10 6.99 -0.93
N GLY A 64 -12.21 6.66 -1.86
CA GLY A 64 -11.76 7.56 -2.94
C GLY A 64 -10.76 8.62 -2.49
N PHE A 65 -10.19 8.52 -1.32
CA PHE A 65 -9.21 9.46 -0.78
C PHE A 65 -7.96 9.56 -1.67
N ARG A 66 -7.43 10.77 -1.83
CA ARG A 66 -6.18 11.04 -2.57
C ARG A 66 -5.00 11.37 -1.68
N THR A 67 -5.27 11.83 -0.47
CA THR A 67 -4.29 12.19 0.57
C THR A 67 -4.65 11.48 1.87
N ILE A 68 -3.64 11.20 2.70
CA ILE A 68 -3.83 10.70 4.05
C ILE A 68 -3.78 11.90 4.97
N GLU A 69 -4.83 12.13 5.74
CA GLU A 69 -4.97 13.31 6.60
C GLU A 69 -5.75 12.96 7.87
N ASN A 70 -5.58 13.79 8.92
CA ASN A 70 -6.37 13.74 10.14
C ASN A 70 -6.28 12.43 10.94
N LEU A 71 -5.14 11.72 10.88
CA LEU A 71 -4.90 10.49 11.63
C LEU A 71 -4.10 10.71 12.93
N GLU A 72 -3.73 11.95 13.28
CA GLU A 72 -2.82 12.28 14.36
C GLU A 72 -3.32 11.83 15.74
N GLU A 73 -4.64 11.76 15.92
CA GLU A 73 -5.27 11.40 17.19
C GLU A 73 -5.46 9.88 17.37
N TYR A 74 -5.22 9.07 16.31
CA TYR A 74 -5.44 7.62 16.33
C TYR A 74 -4.22 6.82 16.78
N THR A 75 -3.58 7.26 17.85
CA THR A 75 -2.27 6.78 18.32
C THR A 75 -2.23 5.30 18.74
N ALA A 76 -3.37 4.72 19.14
CA ALA A 76 -3.49 3.31 19.49
C ALA A 76 -3.78 2.39 18.29
N CYS A 77 -3.79 2.93 17.05
CA CYS A 77 -4.10 2.15 15.85
C CYS A 77 -3.01 1.10 15.58
N LYS A 78 -3.42 -0.15 15.46
CA LYS A 78 -2.57 -1.32 15.16
C LYS A 78 -2.76 -1.86 13.75
N ALA A 79 -3.91 -1.59 13.14
CA ALA A 79 -4.19 -2.03 11.78
C ALA A 79 -4.97 -0.96 11.00
N LEU A 80 -4.44 -0.58 9.84
CA LEU A 80 -4.99 0.46 8.99
C LEU A 80 -5.26 -0.08 7.57
N TRP A 81 -6.51 0.00 7.12
CA TRP A 81 -6.94 -0.36 5.77
C TRP A 81 -7.20 0.89 4.95
N LEU A 82 -6.36 1.12 3.95
CA LEU A 82 -6.41 2.21 2.98
C LEU A 82 -6.54 1.70 1.53
N ASP A 83 -6.92 0.44 1.37
CA ASP A 83 -7.03 -0.21 0.06
C ASP A 83 -8.05 0.47 -0.85
N SER A 84 -7.83 0.38 -2.16
CA SER A 84 -8.78 0.86 -3.18
C SER A 84 -9.17 2.32 -3.00
N ASN A 85 -8.16 3.17 -2.81
CA ASN A 85 -8.26 4.62 -2.81
C ASN A 85 -7.48 5.20 -4.01
N GLY A 86 -7.32 6.53 -4.03
CA GLY A 86 -6.53 7.25 -5.04
C GLY A 86 -5.20 7.76 -4.52
N LEU A 87 -4.64 7.13 -3.48
CA LEU A 87 -3.44 7.61 -2.79
C LEU A 87 -2.21 7.53 -3.68
N CYS A 88 -1.51 8.66 -3.83
CA CYS A 88 -0.27 8.74 -4.61
C CYS A 88 0.98 8.68 -3.74
N LYS A 89 0.85 8.88 -2.43
CA LYS A 89 1.94 9.00 -1.48
C LYS A 89 1.59 8.34 -0.14
N ILE A 90 2.60 7.79 0.54
CA ILE A 90 2.49 7.35 1.94
C ILE A 90 2.98 8.51 2.79
N GLU A 91 2.09 9.12 3.55
CA GLU A 91 2.36 10.32 4.35
C GLU A 91 1.45 10.41 5.57
N ASN A 92 1.80 11.29 6.53
CA ASN A 92 0.98 11.60 7.71
C ASN A 92 0.64 10.38 8.58
N LEU A 93 1.56 9.40 8.66
CA LEU A 93 1.44 8.21 9.51
C LEU A 93 2.31 8.30 10.77
N GLU A 94 2.99 9.43 11.01
CA GLU A 94 4.01 9.57 12.05
C GLU A 94 3.48 9.34 13.47
N ALA A 95 2.21 9.65 13.71
CA ALA A 95 1.56 9.45 15.00
C ALA A 95 1.13 7.99 15.26
N LEU A 96 1.06 7.16 14.23
CA LEU A 96 0.53 5.80 14.31
C LEU A 96 1.64 4.80 14.69
N VAL A 97 2.36 5.07 15.76
CA VAL A 97 3.57 4.32 16.16
C VAL A 97 3.32 2.86 16.53
N GLU A 98 2.08 2.50 16.89
CA GLU A 98 1.70 1.11 17.23
C GLU A 98 1.26 0.27 16.01
N ILE A 99 1.32 0.81 14.79
CA ILE A 99 0.90 0.09 13.58
C ILE A 99 1.72 -1.21 13.41
N ARG A 100 0.99 -2.31 13.24
CA ARG A 100 1.52 -3.64 12.93
C ARG A 100 1.10 -4.13 11.55
N CYS A 101 -0.07 -3.69 11.07
CA CYS A 101 -0.58 -4.07 9.76
C CYS A 101 -1.01 -2.83 8.98
N LEU A 102 -0.45 -2.65 7.78
CA LEU A 102 -0.78 -1.55 6.87
C LEU A 102 -1.16 -2.12 5.50
N TYR A 103 -2.40 -1.86 5.08
CA TYR A 103 -2.95 -2.33 3.82
C TYR A 103 -3.24 -1.13 2.91
N MET A 104 -2.51 -1.04 1.80
CA MET A 104 -2.60 0.05 0.83
C MET A 104 -2.67 -0.47 -0.61
N SER A 105 -3.25 -1.66 -0.79
CA SER A 105 -3.39 -2.23 -2.12
C SER A 105 -4.31 -1.41 -3.02
N LYS A 106 -4.14 -1.53 -4.36
CA LYS A 106 -5.00 -0.83 -5.33
C LYS A 106 -5.05 0.68 -5.13
N ASN A 107 -3.88 1.29 -5.01
CA ASN A 107 -3.67 2.73 -4.97
C ASN A 107 -2.78 3.18 -6.16
N LEU A 108 -2.27 4.40 -6.12
CA LEU A 108 -1.45 4.99 -7.17
C LEU A 108 0.00 5.24 -6.71
N LEU A 109 0.44 4.54 -5.66
CA LEU A 109 1.74 4.72 -5.03
C LEU A 109 2.87 4.38 -6.01
N SER A 110 3.86 5.26 -6.12
CA SER A 110 5.05 5.07 -6.96
C SER A 110 6.33 4.81 -6.16
N LYS A 111 6.31 5.08 -4.85
CA LYS A 111 7.44 4.92 -3.92
C LYS A 111 6.98 4.35 -2.60
N ILE A 112 7.93 3.72 -1.88
CA ILE A 112 7.77 3.32 -0.48
C ILE A 112 8.45 4.38 0.36
N GLU A 113 7.67 5.19 1.07
CA GLU A 113 8.14 6.30 1.90
C GLU A 113 7.22 6.49 3.11
N GLY A 114 7.52 7.40 4.03
CA GLY A 114 6.64 7.76 5.17
C GLY A 114 6.48 6.67 6.24
N LEU A 115 7.34 5.65 6.27
CA LEU A 115 7.25 4.52 7.21
C LEU A 115 8.21 4.65 8.41
N HIS A 116 8.95 5.74 8.51
CA HIS A 116 10.11 5.88 9.41
C HIS A 116 9.80 5.78 10.91
N THR A 117 8.55 5.98 11.32
CA THR A 117 8.10 5.83 12.72
C THR A 117 7.44 4.48 13.00
N LEU A 118 7.16 3.69 11.96
CA LEU A 118 6.40 2.44 12.06
C LEU A 118 7.31 1.25 12.39
N VAL A 119 8.05 1.35 13.49
CA VAL A 119 9.06 0.34 13.88
C VAL A 119 8.46 -1.02 14.24
N ASP A 120 7.18 -1.06 14.62
CA ASP A 120 6.45 -2.27 14.96
C ASP A 120 5.70 -2.89 13.76
N LEU A 121 5.90 -2.35 12.54
CA LEU A 121 5.24 -2.85 11.34
C LEU A 121 5.66 -4.29 11.05
N VAL A 122 4.68 -5.20 11.00
CA VAL A 122 4.85 -6.64 10.75
C VAL A 122 4.36 -7.03 9.36
N GLN A 123 3.24 -6.45 8.93
CA GLN A 123 2.61 -6.78 7.65
C GLN A 123 2.36 -5.53 6.82
N LEU A 124 2.84 -5.54 5.57
CA LEU A 124 2.67 -4.45 4.61
C LEU A 124 2.14 -5.00 3.28
N ASP A 125 0.95 -4.53 2.87
CA ASP A 125 0.40 -4.83 1.54
C ASP A 125 0.39 -3.56 0.67
N LEU A 126 1.24 -3.57 -0.36
CA LEU A 126 1.37 -2.53 -1.38
C LEU A 126 1.02 -3.06 -2.77
N SER A 127 0.31 -4.17 -2.86
CA SER A 127 -0.02 -4.79 -4.15
C SER A 127 -0.89 -3.90 -5.03
N ASN A 128 -0.84 -4.11 -6.35
CA ASN A 128 -1.62 -3.31 -7.31
C ASN A 128 -1.37 -1.79 -7.20
N ASN A 129 -0.11 -1.39 -7.21
CA ASN A 129 0.35 -0.01 -7.22
C ASN A 129 1.26 0.26 -8.44
N ARG A 130 2.09 1.31 -8.40
CA ARG A 130 2.99 1.73 -9.47
C ARG A 130 4.45 1.77 -9.01
N ILE A 131 4.79 1.02 -7.97
CA ILE A 131 6.11 1.05 -7.33
C ILE A 131 7.14 0.43 -8.28
N THR A 132 8.25 1.14 -8.46
CA THR A 132 9.34 0.74 -9.36
C THR A 132 10.57 0.21 -8.61
N HIS A 133 10.73 0.54 -7.33
CA HIS A 133 11.84 0.11 -6.49
C HIS A 133 11.33 -0.21 -5.07
N ILE A 134 11.90 -1.23 -4.46
CA ILE A 134 11.72 -1.48 -3.04
C ILE A 134 12.78 -0.67 -2.30
N GLU A 135 12.33 0.25 -1.45
CA GLU A 135 13.16 1.16 -0.68
C GLU A 135 12.47 1.50 0.65
N GLY A 136 13.15 2.18 1.58
CA GLY A 136 12.52 2.74 2.78
C GLY A 136 12.01 1.73 3.81
N LEU A 137 12.39 0.44 3.73
CA LEU A 137 11.96 -0.61 4.66
C LEU A 137 12.95 -0.86 5.80
N SER A 138 14.15 -0.29 5.76
CA SER A 138 15.16 -0.46 6.82
C SER A 138 14.72 0.08 8.18
N CYS A 139 13.75 1.01 8.19
CA CYS A 139 13.12 1.53 9.40
C CYS A 139 12.08 0.58 10.02
N CYS A 140 11.73 -0.53 9.36
CA CYS A 140 10.74 -1.50 9.81
C CYS A 140 11.42 -2.84 10.18
N PRO A 141 12.15 -2.92 11.30
CA PRO A 141 12.97 -4.09 11.65
C PRO A 141 12.14 -5.35 11.94
N ASN A 142 10.83 -5.19 12.19
CA ASN A 142 9.91 -6.28 12.51
C ASN A 142 9.09 -6.73 11.29
N LEU A 143 9.37 -6.21 10.08
CA LEU A 143 8.59 -6.52 8.87
C LEU A 143 8.76 -7.99 8.47
N ASP A 144 7.71 -8.77 8.67
CA ASP A 144 7.65 -10.22 8.46
C ASP A 144 7.02 -10.60 7.10
N SER A 145 6.01 -9.81 6.68
CA SER A 145 5.24 -10.08 5.46
C SER A 145 5.15 -8.83 4.58
N LEU A 146 5.60 -8.95 3.33
CA LEU A 146 5.50 -7.92 2.31
C LEU A 146 4.80 -8.47 1.06
N ASN A 147 3.67 -7.87 0.71
CA ASN A 147 3.03 -8.07 -0.58
C ASN A 147 3.25 -6.83 -1.47
N ILE A 148 4.03 -6.99 -2.53
CA ILE A 148 4.30 -5.96 -3.54
C ILE A 148 4.00 -6.47 -4.95
N SER A 149 3.11 -7.46 -5.05
CA SER A 149 2.65 -8.01 -6.32
C SER A 149 1.93 -6.97 -7.17
N ARG A 150 1.91 -7.17 -8.49
CA ARG A 150 1.24 -6.26 -9.45
C ARG A 150 1.69 -4.81 -9.31
N ASN A 151 3.01 -4.62 -9.31
CA ASN A 151 3.70 -3.33 -9.35
C ASN A 151 4.54 -3.20 -10.64
N ALA A 152 5.49 -2.27 -10.66
CA ALA A 152 6.30 -1.95 -11.82
C ALA A 152 7.81 -2.23 -11.60
N LEU A 153 8.14 -3.21 -10.74
CA LEU A 153 9.53 -3.64 -10.52
C LEU A 153 10.06 -4.31 -11.80
N THR A 154 11.26 -3.94 -12.25
CA THR A 154 11.80 -4.38 -13.55
C THR A 154 13.15 -5.06 -13.44
N THR A 155 14.04 -4.61 -12.56
CA THR A 155 15.43 -5.05 -12.52
C THR A 155 15.79 -5.65 -11.15
N PRO A 156 16.87 -6.45 -11.05
CA PRO A 156 17.35 -6.97 -9.77
C PRO A 156 17.65 -5.87 -8.75
N GLU A 157 18.14 -4.72 -9.20
CA GLU A 157 18.44 -3.56 -8.34
C GLU A 157 17.18 -3.00 -7.70
N SER A 158 16.03 -3.12 -8.38
CA SER A 158 14.74 -2.65 -7.85
C SER A 158 14.26 -3.40 -6.59
N ILE A 159 14.86 -4.56 -6.29
CA ILE A 159 14.55 -5.38 -5.13
C ILE A 159 15.73 -5.55 -4.17
N GLU A 160 16.87 -4.93 -4.43
CA GLU A 160 18.12 -5.14 -3.67
C GLU A 160 17.97 -4.74 -2.19
N HIS A 161 17.15 -3.73 -1.90
CA HIS A 161 16.86 -3.27 -0.54
C HIS A 161 16.26 -4.36 0.37
N LEU A 162 15.65 -5.40 -0.20
CA LEU A 162 15.15 -6.55 0.57
C LEU A 162 16.25 -7.24 1.40
N LYS A 163 17.53 -7.11 1.05
CA LYS A 163 18.67 -7.63 1.84
C LYS A 163 18.74 -7.04 3.25
N GLU A 164 18.13 -5.88 3.47
CA GLU A 164 18.05 -5.20 4.76
C GLU A 164 16.91 -5.72 5.64
N CYS A 165 15.90 -6.36 5.04
CA CYS A 165 14.73 -6.89 5.73
C CYS A 165 15.03 -8.25 6.38
N LYS A 166 15.73 -8.26 7.53
CA LYS A 166 16.33 -9.46 8.14
C LYS A 166 15.33 -10.48 8.69
N VAL A 167 14.11 -10.09 8.98
CA VAL A 167 13.06 -10.95 9.57
C VAL A 167 11.97 -11.30 8.57
N LEU A 168 12.07 -10.84 7.32
CA LEU A 168 11.07 -11.05 6.29
C LEU A 168 10.95 -12.54 5.93
N ARG A 169 9.78 -13.14 6.16
CA ARG A 169 9.47 -14.55 5.88
C ARG A 169 8.52 -14.76 4.72
N THR A 170 7.65 -13.79 4.48
CA THR A 170 6.66 -13.86 3.41
C THR A 170 6.85 -12.71 2.44
N LEU A 171 7.04 -13.02 1.16
CA LEU A 171 7.25 -12.05 0.09
C LEU A 171 6.44 -12.45 -1.16
N ASP A 172 5.55 -11.57 -1.61
CA ASP A 172 4.86 -11.74 -2.89
C ASP A 172 5.33 -10.67 -3.89
N LEU A 173 6.01 -11.12 -4.96
CA LEU A 173 6.50 -10.30 -6.08
C LEU A 173 5.77 -10.61 -7.39
N GLN A 174 4.71 -11.41 -7.36
CA GLN A 174 4.00 -11.87 -8.57
C GLN A 174 3.52 -10.71 -9.43
N ASN A 175 3.45 -10.95 -10.74
CA ASN A 175 2.94 -9.96 -11.71
C ASN A 175 3.68 -8.61 -11.68
N ASN A 176 4.98 -8.62 -11.40
CA ASN A 176 5.91 -7.54 -11.71
C ASN A 176 6.56 -7.80 -13.07
N LYS A 177 7.45 -6.91 -13.51
CA LYS A 177 8.16 -7.01 -14.80
C LYS A 177 9.61 -7.45 -14.63
N LEU A 178 9.89 -8.16 -13.52
CA LEU A 178 11.24 -8.64 -13.21
C LEU A 178 11.69 -9.67 -14.23
N GLU A 179 12.85 -9.44 -14.83
CA GLU A 179 13.49 -10.38 -15.74
C GLU A 179 14.32 -11.39 -14.94
N ALA A 180 14.13 -12.69 -15.25
CA ALA A 180 14.93 -13.74 -14.66
C ALA A 180 16.37 -13.63 -15.18
N SER A 181 17.31 -13.30 -14.27
CA SER A 181 18.74 -13.23 -14.54
C SER A 181 19.52 -13.91 -13.40
N ASP A 182 20.77 -14.21 -13.65
CA ASP A 182 21.65 -14.77 -12.59
C ASP A 182 21.76 -13.82 -11.38
N ASN A 183 21.75 -12.50 -11.64
CA ASN A 183 21.75 -11.49 -10.59
C ASN A 183 20.45 -11.51 -9.75
N PHE A 184 19.30 -11.83 -10.35
CA PHE A 184 18.05 -12.00 -9.63
C PHE A 184 18.13 -13.12 -8.59
N ILE A 185 18.71 -14.27 -8.97
CA ILE A 185 18.91 -15.41 -8.07
C ILE A 185 19.86 -15.05 -6.92
N GLU A 186 20.91 -14.27 -7.19
CA GLU A 186 21.86 -13.83 -6.16
C GLU A 186 21.22 -12.98 -5.06
N VAL A 187 20.25 -12.13 -5.40
CA VAL A 187 19.51 -11.37 -4.39
C VAL A 187 18.83 -12.32 -3.41
N PHE A 188 18.18 -13.39 -3.89
CA PHE A 188 17.46 -14.35 -3.04
C PHE A 188 18.36 -15.31 -2.24
N LYS A 189 19.59 -15.58 -2.69
CA LYS A 189 20.54 -16.39 -1.91
C LYS A 189 20.93 -15.79 -0.55
N GLN A 190 20.74 -14.49 -0.39
CA GLN A 190 21.09 -13.74 0.80
C GLN A 190 19.96 -13.62 1.82
N PHE A 191 18.74 -14.10 1.47
CA PHE A 191 17.63 -14.14 2.41
C PHE A 191 17.84 -15.22 3.47
N PRO A 192 17.39 -14.98 4.72
CA PRO A 192 17.38 -16.02 5.73
C PRO A 192 16.52 -17.20 5.25
N LYS A 193 17.01 -18.43 5.52
CA LYS A 193 16.30 -19.68 5.17
C LYS A 193 15.20 -19.96 6.17
#